data_9133aaaad268cddb2dae47bad8bd40fb
#
_entry.id   9133aaaad268cddb2dae47bad8bd40fb
#
_cell.length_a   1.000
_cell.length_b   1.000
_cell.length_c   1.000
_cell.angle_alpha   90.00
_cell.angle_beta   90.00
_cell.angle_gamma   90.00
#
_symmetry.space_group_name_H-M   'P 1'
#
loop_
_entity.id
_entity.type
_entity.pdbx_description
1 polymer ?
#
loop_
_entity_poly.entity_id
_entity_poly.type
_entity_poly.pdbx_seq_one_letter_code
_entity_poly.pdbx_strand_id
1 'polypeptide(L)'
;MTSRVYIDPRRLDKRVRVESSVVTRGASGGMVKAWSLVAVRWAGINGKAGMKQGATDVAGGDVPEATHVVTMHYLAGVTPTTHRIVHGSQVFEILHVNDVMQQGIRMDLLCRTGVSNG
;
A
#
# COMPACT_ATOMS: atom_id res chain seq x y z
N MET A 1 16.25 15.27 20.72
CA MET A 1 16.57 13.93 20.19
C MET A 1 15.45 13.44 19.28
N THR A 2 15.79 13.00 18.11
CA THR A 2 14.79 12.55 17.14
C THR A 2 14.35 11.13 17.46
N SER A 3 13.05 10.91 17.55
CA SER A 3 12.50 9.56 17.74
C SER A 3 12.70 8.74 16.49
N ARG A 4 13.09 7.49 16.66
CA ARG A 4 13.22 6.57 15.56
C ARG A 4 11.91 5.82 15.36
N VAL A 5 11.47 5.69 14.10
CA VAL A 5 10.30 4.90 13.77
C VAL A 5 10.58 3.44 14.11
N TYR A 6 9.61 2.81 14.74
CA TYR A 6 9.71 1.41 15.12
C TYR A 6 8.64 0.59 14.39
N ILE A 7 9.04 -0.57 13.90
CA ILE A 7 8.13 -1.56 13.34
C ILE A 7 8.25 -2.82 14.19
N ASP A 8 7.13 -3.26 14.76
CA ASP A 8 7.09 -4.52 15.48
C ASP A 8 7.01 -5.66 14.44
N PRO A 9 8.05 -6.47 14.28
CA PRO A 9 8.05 -7.51 13.25
C PRO A 9 6.95 -8.55 13.47
N ARG A 10 6.44 -8.72 14.68
CA ARG A 10 5.36 -9.66 14.96
C ARG A 10 4.04 -9.21 14.35
N ARG A 11 3.91 -7.92 14.02
CA ARG A 11 2.72 -7.38 13.37
C ARG A 11 2.79 -7.47 11.86
N LEU A 12 3.95 -7.81 11.31
CA LEU A 12 4.13 -7.98 9.88
C LEU A 12 3.98 -9.46 9.54
N ASP A 13 2.76 -9.95 9.63
CA ASP A 13 2.47 -11.38 9.55
C ASP A 13 1.78 -11.78 8.24
N LYS A 14 1.58 -10.84 7.33
CA LYS A 14 0.96 -11.11 6.03
C LYS A 14 2.00 -10.99 4.94
N ARG A 15 2.10 -12.00 4.10
CA ARG A 15 3.02 -11.94 2.97
C ARG A 15 2.29 -11.37 1.78
N VAL A 16 2.74 -10.23 1.29
CA VAL A 16 2.07 -9.50 0.22
C VAL A 16 3.00 -9.33 -0.98
N ARG A 17 2.39 -9.17 -2.14
CA ARG A 17 3.09 -8.78 -3.35
C ARG A 17 2.85 -7.31 -3.61
N VAL A 18 3.92 -6.59 -3.90
CA VAL A 18 3.85 -5.22 -4.39
C VAL A 18 3.97 -5.30 -5.90
N GLU A 19 2.97 -4.79 -6.60
CA GLU A 19 2.92 -4.85 -8.06
C GLU A 19 2.80 -3.46 -8.63
N SER A 20 3.43 -3.24 -9.78
CA SER A 20 3.31 -1.99 -10.51
C SER A 20 2.60 -2.21 -11.83
N SER A 21 1.89 -1.19 -12.29
CA SER A 21 1.18 -1.26 -13.56
C SER A 21 2.09 -0.83 -14.70
N VAL A 22 1.96 -1.53 -15.81
CA VAL A 22 2.61 -1.17 -17.06
C VAL A 22 1.53 -1.08 -18.11
N VAL A 23 1.48 0.01 -18.83
CA VAL A 23 0.52 0.22 -19.91
C VAL A 23 1.22 -0.11 -21.22
N THR A 24 0.67 -1.09 -21.95
CA THR A 24 1.22 -1.49 -23.23
C THR A 24 0.12 -1.40 -24.28
N ARG A 25 0.56 -1.34 -25.56
CA ARG A 25 -0.41 -1.35 -26.66
C ARG A 25 -0.81 -2.79 -26.96
N GLY A 26 -2.10 -3.03 -26.93
CA GLY A 26 -2.63 -4.35 -27.27
C GLY A 26 -2.62 -4.60 -28.78
N ALA A 27 -2.86 -5.86 -29.15
CA ALA A 27 -2.86 -6.28 -30.55
C ALA A 27 -3.89 -5.53 -31.39
N SER A 28 -5.00 -5.11 -30.78
CA SER A 28 -6.06 -4.37 -31.47
C SER A 28 -5.81 -2.88 -31.49
N GLY A 29 -4.69 -2.40 -31.00
CA GLY A 29 -4.33 -0.99 -30.95
C GLY A 29 -4.77 -0.25 -29.72
N GLY A 30 -5.56 -0.89 -28.84
CA GLY A 30 -5.96 -0.31 -27.57
C GLY A 30 -4.85 -0.42 -26.53
N MET A 31 -4.97 0.39 -25.48
CA MET A 31 -4.02 0.33 -24.37
C MET A 31 -4.44 -0.76 -23.39
N VAL A 32 -3.49 -1.58 -23.00
CA VAL A 32 -3.71 -2.68 -22.06
C VAL A 32 -2.85 -2.44 -20.83
N LYS A 33 -3.48 -2.49 -19.66
CA LYS A 33 -2.79 -2.36 -18.39
C LYS A 33 -2.42 -3.74 -17.86
N ALA A 34 -1.16 -3.94 -17.59
CA ALA A 34 -0.64 -5.19 -17.03
C ALA A 34 0.03 -4.90 -15.69
N TRP A 35 0.07 -5.90 -14.82
CA TRP A 35 0.68 -5.78 -13.51
C TRP A 35 1.94 -6.63 -13.45
N SER A 36 2.99 -6.06 -12.91
CA SER A 36 4.30 -6.68 -12.82
C SER A 36 4.76 -6.69 -11.36
N LEU A 37 5.33 -7.80 -10.94
CA LEU A 37 5.83 -7.93 -9.57
C LEU A 37 7.02 -7.02 -9.35
N VAL A 38 6.94 -6.20 -8.30
CA VAL A 38 8.05 -5.36 -7.87
C VAL A 38 8.81 -6.01 -6.72
N ALA A 39 8.07 -6.51 -5.72
CA ALA A 39 8.68 -7.08 -4.53
C ALA A 39 7.68 -7.90 -3.76
N VAL A 40 8.18 -8.80 -2.95
CA VAL A 40 7.39 -9.55 -1.97
C VAL A 40 7.83 -9.07 -0.59
N ARG A 41 6.87 -8.72 0.27
CA ARG A 41 7.17 -8.15 1.57
C ARG A 41 6.25 -8.74 2.63
N TRP A 42 6.73 -8.74 3.85
CA TRP A 42 5.89 -8.98 5.02
C TRP A 42 5.22 -7.67 5.41
N ALA A 43 3.93 -7.72 5.71
CA ALA A 43 3.15 -6.53 6.01
C ALA A 43 2.13 -6.82 7.09
N GLY A 44 1.67 -5.78 7.75
CA GLY A 44 0.51 -5.81 8.61
C GLY A 44 -0.66 -5.19 7.86
N ILE A 45 -1.82 -5.83 7.91
CA ILE A 45 -3.01 -5.35 7.24
C ILE A 45 -4.09 -5.14 8.29
N ASN A 46 -4.56 -3.90 8.42
CA ASN A 46 -5.56 -3.55 9.41
C ASN A 46 -6.73 -2.85 8.74
N GLY A 47 -7.94 -3.20 9.14
CA GLY A 47 -9.11 -2.48 8.70
C GLY A 47 -9.13 -1.07 9.30
N LYS A 48 -9.52 -0.09 8.50
CA LYS A 48 -9.54 1.29 8.96
C LYS A 48 -10.50 1.47 10.15
N ALA A 49 -11.62 0.78 10.14
CA ALA A 49 -12.61 0.88 11.20
C ALA A 49 -12.08 0.43 12.56
N GLY A 50 -11.07 -0.43 12.58
CA GLY A 50 -10.47 -0.91 13.82
C GLY A 50 -9.32 -0.07 14.32
N MET A 51 -8.98 1.02 13.63
CA MET A 51 -7.86 1.86 14.00
C MET A 51 -8.33 3.03 14.84
N LYS A 52 -7.44 3.50 15.73
CA LYS A 52 -7.70 4.73 16.47
C LYS A 52 -7.69 5.90 15.49
N GLN A 53 -8.51 6.90 15.79
CA GLN A 53 -8.64 8.05 14.92
C GLN A 53 -7.28 8.71 14.64
N GLY A 54 -6.43 8.81 15.64
CA GLY A 54 -5.11 9.41 15.44
C GLY A 54 -4.22 8.64 14.49
N ALA A 55 -4.47 7.34 14.32
CA ALA A 55 -3.67 6.53 13.41
C ALA A 55 -4.04 6.76 11.95
N THR A 56 -5.28 7.19 11.69
CA THR A 56 -5.73 7.51 10.34
C THR A 56 -5.53 8.97 9.99
N ASP A 57 -5.26 9.79 10.98
CA ASP A 57 -5.07 11.23 10.80
C ASP A 57 -3.59 11.53 10.66
N VAL A 58 -2.96 10.88 9.69
CA VAL A 58 -1.54 11.03 9.44
C VAL A 58 -1.30 12.10 8.39
N ALA A 59 -0.04 12.32 8.07
CA ALA A 59 0.35 13.30 7.06
C ALA A 59 -0.45 13.08 5.78
N GLY A 60 -1.14 14.09 5.34
CA GLY A 60 -2.07 13.99 4.22
C GLY A 60 -3.51 13.91 4.65
N GLY A 61 -3.77 13.77 5.94
CA GLY A 61 -5.11 13.77 6.48
C GLY A 61 -5.87 12.48 6.29
N ASP A 62 -7.16 12.54 6.53
CA ASP A 62 -8.03 11.39 6.37
C ASP A 62 -8.33 11.12 4.91
N VAL A 63 -8.32 9.86 4.54
CA VAL A 63 -8.68 9.41 3.20
C VAL A 63 -9.99 8.63 3.32
N PRO A 64 -11.14 9.26 3.06
CA PRO A 64 -12.44 8.62 3.34
C PRO A 64 -12.68 7.32 2.61
N GLU A 65 -12.15 7.17 1.38
CA GLU A 65 -12.35 5.94 0.62
C GLU A 65 -11.50 4.79 1.12
N ALA A 66 -10.52 5.03 1.97
CA ALA A 66 -9.65 3.98 2.46
C ALA A 66 -10.41 3.02 3.37
N THR A 67 -10.22 1.73 3.15
CA THR A 67 -10.83 0.69 3.97
C THR A 67 -9.81 -0.04 4.84
N HIS A 68 -8.54 0.02 4.46
CA HIS A 68 -7.47 -0.70 5.13
C HIS A 68 -6.20 0.12 5.15
N VAL A 69 -5.34 -0.20 6.12
CA VAL A 69 -3.98 0.34 6.18
C VAL A 69 -3.02 -0.83 6.12
N VAL A 70 -2.11 -0.78 5.18
CA VAL A 70 -1.05 -1.78 5.04
C VAL A 70 0.24 -1.15 5.53
N THR A 71 0.84 -1.77 6.54
CA THR A 71 2.09 -1.30 7.15
C THR A 71 3.22 -2.25 6.77
N MET A 72 4.34 -1.70 6.30
CA MET A 72 5.49 -2.50 5.92
C MET A 72 6.76 -1.68 6.03
N HIS A 73 7.90 -2.36 5.92
CA HIS A 73 9.17 -1.66 5.82
C HIS A 73 9.18 -0.80 4.55
N TYR A 74 9.84 0.32 4.63
CA TYR A 74 9.87 1.29 3.54
C TYR A 74 10.39 0.66 2.24
N LEU A 75 9.68 0.94 1.17
CA LEU A 75 10.07 0.53 -0.18
C LEU A 75 9.94 1.76 -1.07
N ALA A 76 11.06 2.24 -1.58
CA ALA A 76 11.08 3.43 -2.41
C ALA A 76 10.38 3.18 -3.74
N GLY A 77 9.80 4.23 -4.29
CA GLY A 77 9.20 4.20 -5.62
C GLY A 77 7.73 3.77 -5.67
N VAL A 78 7.16 3.38 -4.55
CA VAL A 78 5.74 3.01 -4.51
C VAL A 78 4.90 4.27 -4.58
N THR A 79 3.99 4.32 -5.55
CA THR A 79 3.10 5.47 -5.73
C THR A 79 1.66 5.01 -5.84
N PRO A 80 0.69 5.88 -5.46
CA PRO A 80 -0.72 5.45 -5.36
C PRO A 80 -1.32 4.94 -6.66
N THR A 81 -1.09 5.61 -7.77
CA THR A 81 -1.80 5.26 -9.00
C THR A 81 -1.12 4.17 -9.81
N THR A 82 0.14 3.88 -9.52
CA THR A 82 0.92 2.95 -10.34
C THR A 82 1.20 1.63 -9.63
N HIS A 83 0.92 1.55 -8.33
CA HIS A 83 1.23 0.36 -7.54
C HIS A 83 -0.02 -0.16 -6.83
N ARG A 84 -0.01 -1.45 -6.54
CA ARG A 84 -1.04 -2.08 -5.73
C ARG A 84 -0.42 -3.14 -4.84
N ILE A 85 -1.16 -3.52 -3.80
CA ILE A 85 -0.76 -4.60 -2.91
C ILE A 85 -1.69 -5.79 -3.15
N VAL A 86 -1.13 -6.98 -3.23
CA VAL A 86 -1.90 -8.20 -3.42
C VAL A 86 -1.58 -9.17 -2.28
N HIS A 87 -2.62 -9.62 -1.59
CA HIS A 87 -2.50 -10.62 -0.54
C HIS A 87 -3.43 -11.77 -0.89
N GLY A 88 -2.86 -12.88 -1.34
CA GLY A 88 -3.66 -13.98 -1.84
C GLY A 88 -4.48 -13.55 -3.05
N SER A 89 -5.78 -13.67 -2.95
CA SER A 89 -6.70 -13.21 -3.99
C SER A 89 -7.22 -11.80 -3.77
N GLN A 90 -6.83 -11.16 -2.66
CA GLN A 90 -7.32 -9.84 -2.32
C GLN A 90 -6.39 -8.77 -2.88
N VAL A 91 -6.97 -7.79 -3.54
CA VAL A 91 -6.23 -6.68 -4.14
C VAL A 91 -6.54 -5.40 -3.38
N PHE A 92 -5.50 -4.68 -3.01
CA PHE A 92 -5.59 -3.41 -2.31
C PHE A 92 -5.11 -2.31 -3.24
N GLU A 93 -6.01 -1.41 -3.59
CA GLU A 93 -5.65 -0.21 -4.35
C GLU A 93 -5.03 0.80 -3.38
N ILE A 94 -3.85 1.29 -3.69
CA ILE A 94 -3.18 2.27 -2.84
C ILE A 94 -3.73 3.66 -3.13
N LEU A 95 -4.28 4.31 -2.12
CA LEU A 95 -4.84 5.66 -2.24
C LEU A 95 -3.88 6.72 -1.73
N HIS A 96 -3.04 6.37 -0.74
CA HIS A 96 -2.10 7.31 -0.16
C HIS A 96 -0.90 6.54 0.40
N VAL A 97 0.28 7.09 0.22
CA VAL A 97 1.53 6.52 0.74
C VAL A 97 2.09 7.48 1.77
N ASN A 98 2.32 6.98 2.96
CA ASN A 98 2.92 7.76 4.04
C ASN A 98 4.24 7.11 4.48
N ASP A 99 5.35 7.82 4.26
CA ASP A 99 6.64 7.47 4.81
C ASP A 99 6.65 8.02 6.24
N VAL A 100 6.43 7.16 7.22
CA VAL A 100 6.19 7.57 8.60
C VAL A 100 7.37 8.38 9.12
N MET A 101 7.09 9.61 9.55
CA MET A 101 8.08 10.58 10.02
C MET A 101 9.20 10.85 9.01
N GLN A 102 8.99 10.47 7.75
CA GLN A 102 9.93 10.71 6.65
C GLN A 102 11.32 10.14 6.91
N GLN A 103 11.38 9.01 7.62
CA GLN A 103 12.65 8.41 7.98
C GLN A 103 13.11 7.30 7.04
N GLY A 104 12.25 6.90 6.07
CA GLY A 104 12.61 5.83 5.16
C GLY A 104 12.72 4.47 5.82
N ILE A 105 11.98 4.25 6.90
CA ILE A 105 12.04 2.99 7.66
C ILE A 105 10.74 2.24 7.56
N ARG A 106 9.63 2.92 7.78
CA ARG A 106 8.29 2.34 7.78
C ARG A 106 7.39 3.15 6.87
N MET A 107 6.55 2.45 6.13
CA MET A 107 5.53 3.13 5.34
C MET A 107 4.16 2.56 5.68
N ASP A 108 3.18 3.44 5.72
CA ASP A 108 1.77 3.07 5.86
C ASP A 108 1.07 3.41 4.54
N LEU A 109 0.40 2.41 3.99
CA LEU A 109 -0.32 2.56 2.74
C LEU A 109 -1.82 2.56 3.04
N LEU A 110 -2.49 3.67 2.77
CA LEU A 110 -3.94 3.73 2.92
C LEU A 110 -4.53 3.16 1.64
N CYS A 111 -5.31 2.10 1.78
CA CYS A 111 -5.73 1.29 0.65
C CYS A 111 -7.24 1.09 0.66
N ARG A 112 -7.74 0.71 -0.49
CA ARG A 112 -9.15 0.36 -0.70
C ARG A 112 -9.24 -1.03 -1.29
N THR A 113 -10.14 -1.85 -0.75
CA THR A 113 -10.43 -3.17 -1.31
C THR A 113 -11.73 -3.14 -2.09
N GLY A 114 -12.03 -4.24 -2.76
CA GLY A 114 -13.29 -4.38 -3.48
C GLY A 114 -13.30 -3.73 -4.85
N VAL A 115 -12.14 -3.26 -5.31
CA VAL A 115 -12.05 -2.66 -6.64
C VAL A 115 -11.68 -3.71 -7.67
N SER A 116 -12.08 -3.44 -8.91
CA SER A 116 -11.67 -4.26 -10.03
C SER A 116 -10.16 -4.19 -10.19
N ASN A 117 -9.57 -5.32 -10.46
CA ASN A 117 -8.14 -5.40 -10.67
C ASN A 117 -7.74 -5.23 -12.14
N GLY A 118 -8.71 -5.00 -12.94
CA GLY A 118 -8.52 -4.90 -14.40
C GLY A 118 -7.86 -3.65 -14.86
#